data_7c8c20722e7ee5f1e83864daa5e5b11e
#
_entry.id   7c8c20722e7ee5f1e83864daa5e5b11e
#
_cell.length_a   1.000
_cell.length_b   1.000
_cell.length_c   1.000
_cell.angle_alpha   90.00
_cell.angle_beta   90.00
_cell.angle_gamma   90.00
#
_symmetry.space_group_name_H-M   'P 1'
#
loop_
_entity.id
_entity.type
_entity.pdbx_description
1 polymer ?
#
loop_
_entity_poly.entity_id
_entity_poly.type
_entity_poly.pdbx_seq_one_letter_code
_entity_poly.pdbx_strand_id
1 'polypeptide(L)'
;QFLSLKSFVKKTRSKGKSTPYDSFSKLEDINKFGKITEVLKKGDELLIQIVKEPISTKGPRVTTELSLAGRYLILVSFSEAINISKKITNREERLRLINLIKSIRPKNFGVIVRTVAEEKSVSELDKDLKTLISTWKEGVKKIKKAKVGEKVIGEENKATSLLRDILNSSFDNIVIDDKDLFEEVKNYVKKFEPKKEKIVKYYSSPAPIFEVYGIEKQLQDLFGETVPISNGGYVIIQHTEALHAIDVNSGKTSKAANQE
;
A
#
# COMPACT_ATOMS: atom_id res chain seq x y z
N GLN A 1 -13.22 15.15 -5.68
CA GLN A 1 -12.48 16.36 -5.32
C GLN A 1 -11.53 16.69 -6.47
N PHE A 2 -11.76 17.79 -7.19
CA PHE A 2 -10.86 18.21 -8.27
C PHE A 2 -10.04 19.39 -7.79
N LEU A 3 -8.72 19.23 -7.82
CA LEU A 3 -7.78 20.32 -7.64
C LEU A 3 -7.32 20.77 -9.01
N SER A 4 -7.74 21.95 -9.42
CA SER A 4 -7.17 22.55 -10.61
C SER A 4 -5.69 22.83 -10.39
N LEU A 5 -4.83 22.19 -11.19
CA LEU A 5 -3.40 22.37 -11.11
C LEU A 5 -2.99 23.83 -11.35
N LYS A 6 -3.73 24.54 -12.22
CA LYS A 6 -3.51 25.98 -12.48
C LYS A 6 -3.68 26.82 -11.22
N SER A 7 -4.74 26.59 -10.43
CA SER A 7 -4.97 27.33 -9.18
C SER A 7 -3.96 26.91 -8.10
N PHE A 8 -3.60 25.64 -8.05
CA PHE A 8 -2.58 25.11 -7.14
C PHE A 8 -1.20 25.71 -7.44
N VAL A 9 -0.75 25.68 -8.71
CA VAL A 9 0.54 26.23 -9.13
C VAL A 9 0.58 27.74 -8.97
N LYS A 10 -0.52 28.46 -9.29
CA LYS A 10 -0.61 29.93 -9.09
C LYS A 10 -0.45 30.31 -7.62
N LYS A 11 -1.11 29.62 -6.71
CA LYS A 11 -0.98 29.86 -5.25
C LYS A 11 0.41 29.52 -4.72
N THR A 12 1.07 28.48 -5.23
CA THR A 12 2.41 28.09 -4.80
C THR A 12 3.52 28.99 -5.39
N ARG A 13 3.30 29.60 -6.55
CA ARG A 13 4.26 30.52 -7.20
C ARG A 13 4.21 31.95 -6.64
N SER A 14 3.04 32.40 -6.15
CA SER A 14 2.84 33.82 -5.79
C SER A 14 3.55 34.29 -4.52
N LYS A 15 4.11 33.42 -3.71
CA LYS A 15 4.65 33.80 -2.39
C LYS A 15 6.06 33.29 -2.11
N GLY A 16 7.05 33.28 -2.93
CA GLY A 16 8.45 32.98 -2.60
C GLY A 16 8.76 32.15 -1.33
N LYS A 17 7.83 32.04 -0.39
CA LYS A 17 7.82 31.20 0.83
C LYS A 17 7.01 29.95 0.58
N SER A 18 7.37 28.85 1.22
CA SER A 18 6.59 27.60 1.20
C SER A 18 5.14 27.93 1.58
N THR A 19 4.21 27.71 0.65
CA THR A 19 2.79 27.93 0.94
C THR A 19 2.38 26.91 2.00
N PRO A 20 1.85 27.36 3.14
CA PRO A 20 1.32 26.44 4.13
C PRO A 20 0.27 25.53 3.45
N TYR A 21 0.32 24.24 3.73
CA TYR A 21 -0.62 23.26 3.18
C TYR A 21 -2.07 23.49 3.63
N ASP A 22 -2.29 24.37 4.61
CA ASP A 22 -3.57 24.84 5.12
C ASP A 22 -4.22 25.93 4.26
N SER A 23 -3.49 26.48 3.27
CA SER A 23 -3.97 27.58 2.41
C SER A 23 -4.62 27.15 1.08
N PHE A 24 -4.76 25.85 0.83
CA PHE A 24 -5.42 25.35 -0.39
C PHE A 24 -6.93 25.36 -0.24
N SER A 25 -7.63 26.01 -1.15
CA SER A 25 -9.09 25.92 -1.24
C SER A 25 -9.48 24.65 -2.01
N LYS A 26 -10.36 23.88 -1.41
CA LYS A 26 -11.03 22.76 -2.05
C LYS A 26 -12.01 23.31 -3.10
N LEU A 27 -12.04 22.75 -4.31
CA LEU A 27 -13.15 22.94 -5.24
C LEU A 27 -14.37 22.15 -4.72
N GLU A 28 -15.56 22.61 -5.06
CA GLU A 28 -16.78 21.91 -4.73
C GLU A 28 -16.77 20.49 -5.28
N ASP A 29 -17.30 19.54 -4.49
CA ASP A 29 -17.41 18.16 -4.92
C ASP A 29 -18.48 18.04 -6.01
N ILE A 30 -18.20 17.28 -7.05
CA ILE A 30 -19.19 16.98 -8.08
C ILE A 30 -20.31 16.15 -7.43
N ASN A 31 -21.55 16.51 -7.71
CA ASN A 31 -22.68 15.66 -7.39
C ASN A 31 -22.46 14.29 -8.06
N LYS A 32 -22.82 13.21 -7.37
CA LYS A 32 -22.68 11.82 -7.86
C LYS A 32 -23.31 11.61 -9.24
N PHE A 33 -24.35 12.37 -9.56
CA PHE A 33 -25.07 12.35 -10.84
C PHE A 33 -24.73 13.52 -11.76
N GLY A 34 -23.78 14.40 -11.35
CA GLY A 34 -23.34 15.54 -12.16
C GLY A 34 -22.46 15.12 -13.33
N LYS A 35 -22.38 15.98 -14.33
CA LYS A 35 -21.53 15.75 -15.52
C LYS A 35 -20.13 16.27 -15.25
N ILE A 36 -19.11 15.50 -15.62
CA ILE A 36 -17.70 15.89 -15.47
C ILE A 36 -17.38 17.19 -16.22
N THR A 37 -18.08 17.46 -17.31
CA THR A 37 -17.94 18.67 -18.12
C THR A 37 -18.37 19.96 -17.42
N GLU A 38 -19.12 19.88 -16.33
CA GLU A 38 -19.49 21.02 -15.51
C GLU A 38 -18.31 21.54 -14.69
N VAL A 39 -17.35 20.66 -14.39
CA VAL A 39 -16.20 20.96 -13.50
C VAL A 39 -14.89 21.00 -14.27
N LEU A 40 -14.73 20.19 -15.31
CA LEU A 40 -13.50 20.07 -16.08
C LEU A 40 -13.72 20.48 -17.55
N LYS A 41 -12.77 21.22 -18.08
CA LYS A 41 -12.72 21.66 -19.48
C LYS A 41 -11.54 21.00 -20.19
N LYS A 42 -11.65 20.82 -21.51
CA LYS A 42 -10.54 20.37 -22.35
C LYS A 42 -9.33 21.29 -22.17
N GLY A 43 -8.17 20.71 -21.85
CA GLY A 43 -6.93 21.44 -21.60
C GLY A 43 -6.69 21.80 -20.13
N ASP A 44 -7.58 21.40 -19.20
CA ASP A 44 -7.31 21.52 -17.78
C ASP A 44 -6.25 20.50 -17.34
N GLU A 45 -5.31 20.98 -16.56
CA GLU A 45 -4.26 20.15 -15.97
C GLU A 45 -4.66 19.78 -14.54
N LEU A 46 -4.59 18.49 -14.22
CA LEU A 46 -4.95 17.93 -12.93
C LEU A 46 -3.79 17.17 -12.32
N LEU A 47 -3.70 17.21 -11.01
CA LEU A 47 -2.87 16.29 -10.25
C LEU A 47 -3.69 15.03 -9.99
N ILE A 48 -3.21 13.90 -10.49
CA ILE A 48 -3.86 12.61 -10.35
C ILE A 48 -2.94 11.61 -9.66
N GLN A 49 -3.53 10.65 -8.96
CA GLN A 49 -2.84 9.49 -8.41
C GLN A 49 -3.28 8.24 -9.18
N ILE A 50 -2.33 7.44 -9.62
CA ILE A 50 -2.60 6.13 -10.20
C ILE A 50 -2.90 5.15 -9.06
N VAL A 51 -4.09 4.58 -9.05
CA VAL A 51 -4.56 3.61 -8.04
C VAL A 51 -4.32 2.17 -8.53
N LYS A 52 -4.45 1.96 -9.83
CA LYS A 52 -4.16 0.67 -10.48
C LYS A 52 -3.46 0.91 -11.81
N GLU A 53 -2.46 0.11 -12.07
CA GLU A 53 -1.80 0.06 -13.37
C GLU A 53 -2.76 -0.47 -14.46
N PRO A 54 -2.50 -0.18 -15.73
CA PRO A 54 -3.28 -0.74 -16.83
C PRO A 54 -3.14 -2.25 -16.87
N ILE A 55 -4.24 -2.95 -17.14
CA ILE A 55 -4.27 -4.41 -17.25
C ILE A 55 -4.89 -4.77 -18.60
N SER A 56 -4.12 -5.43 -19.47
CA SER A 56 -4.53 -5.79 -20.83
C SER A 56 -5.09 -4.56 -21.59
N THR A 57 -6.32 -4.60 -22.06
CA THR A 57 -6.98 -3.51 -22.80
C THR A 57 -7.56 -2.41 -21.93
N LYS A 58 -7.57 -2.58 -20.60
CA LYS A 58 -8.11 -1.60 -19.66
C LYS A 58 -7.04 -0.60 -19.26
N GLY A 59 -7.32 0.69 -19.43
CA GLY A 59 -6.45 1.77 -18.99
C GLY A 59 -6.25 1.84 -17.46
N PRO A 60 -5.33 2.67 -16.98
CA PRO A 60 -5.06 2.83 -15.56
C PRO A 60 -6.27 3.40 -14.83
N ARG A 61 -6.46 2.98 -13.59
CA ARG A 61 -7.43 3.62 -12.70
C ARG A 61 -6.77 4.78 -11.97
N VAL A 62 -7.34 5.95 -12.08
CA VAL A 62 -6.83 7.17 -11.46
C VAL A 62 -7.83 7.79 -10.50
N THR A 63 -7.33 8.59 -9.57
CA THR A 63 -8.14 9.40 -8.64
C THR A 63 -7.49 10.78 -8.48
N THR A 64 -8.29 11.77 -8.12
CA THR A 64 -7.84 13.09 -7.69
C THR A 64 -7.80 13.24 -6.17
N GLU A 65 -8.31 12.26 -5.44
CA GLU A 65 -8.14 12.16 -4.01
C GLU A 65 -6.75 11.60 -3.70
N LEU A 66 -5.82 12.52 -3.42
CA LEU A 66 -4.41 12.17 -3.22
C LEU A 66 -4.19 11.65 -1.81
N SER A 67 -3.57 10.49 -1.72
CA SER A 67 -3.22 9.86 -0.45
C SER A 67 -1.78 9.36 -0.44
N LEU A 68 -1.11 9.47 0.70
CA LEU A 68 0.23 8.94 0.92
C LEU A 68 0.15 7.86 1.99
N ALA A 69 0.58 6.67 1.64
CA ALA A 69 0.57 5.54 2.56
C ALA A 69 1.88 5.48 3.36
N GLY A 70 1.78 5.62 4.68
CA GLY A 70 2.81 5.31 5.65
C GLY A 70 2.67 3.89 6.20
N ARG A 71 3.49 3.58 7.20
CA ARG A 71 3.42 2.28 7.87
C ARG A 71 2.16 2.15 8.72
N TYR A 72 1.88 3.14 9.54
CA TYR A 72 0.78 3.14 10.51
C TYR A 72 -0.41 3.96 10.04
N LEU A 73 -0.15 4.99 9.24
CA LEU A 73 -1.11 6.00 8.84
C LEU A 73 -1.15 6.15 7.32
N ILE A 74 -2.32 6.52 6.81
CA ILE A 74 -2.46 7.02 5.44
C ILE A 74 -2.89 8.48 5.55
N LEU A 75 -2.11 9.37 4.98
CA LEU A 75 -2.40 10.79 4.91
C LEU A 75 -3.25 11.07 3.67
N VAL A 76 -4.43 11.63 3.85
CA VAL A 76 -5.36 11.98 2.76
C VAL A 76 -5.39 13.50 2.62
N SER A 77 -5.01 14.01 1.46
CA SER A 77 -4.98 15.46 1.25
C SER A 77 -6.39 16.04 1.10
N PHE A 78 -6.57 17.28 1.57
CA PHE A 78 -7.81 18.06 1.46
C PHE A 78 -9.04 17.40 2.09
N SER A 79 -8.83 16.59 3.09
CA SER A 79 -9.85 15.94 3.91
C SER A 79 -9.68 16.36 5.37
N GLU A 80 -10.75 16.24 6.14
CA GLU A 80 -10.70 16.40 7.60
C GLU A 80 -11.16 15.12 8.33
N ALA A 81 -11.43 14.07 7.58
CA ALA A 81 -11.89 12.82 8.12
C ALA A 81 -10.76 12.08 8.86
N ILE A 82 -11.09 11.50 10.01
CA ILE A 82 -10.24 10.53 10.71
C ILE A 82 -10.96 9.20 10.69
N ASN A 83 -10.37 8.23 10.02
CA ASN A 83 -10.91 6.89 9.90
C ASN A 83 -9.98 5.89 10.57
N ILE A 84 -10.55 4.92 11.28
CA ILE A 84 -9.81 3.83 11.91
C ILE A 84 -10.14 2.52 11.18
N SER A 85 -9.14 1.69 10.92
CA SER A 85 -9.32 0.37 10.32
C SER A 85 -10.46 -0.39 11.03
N LYS A 86 -11.34 -0.99 10.25
CA LYS A 86 -12.45 -1.81 10.79
C LYS A 86 -11.95 -3.06 11.52
N LYS A 87 -10.71 -3.49 11.26
CA LYS A 87 -10.10 -4.64 11.93
C LYS A 87 -9.67 -4.35 13.36
N ILE A 88 -9.50 -3.09 13.75
CA ILE A 88 -9.31 -2.69 15.14
C ILE A 88 -10.69 -2.67 15.79
N THR A 89 -11.01 -3.69 16.56
CA THR A 89 -12.33 -3.88 17.16
C THR A 89 -12.45 -3.32 18.57
N ASN A 90 -11.32 -3.21 19.29
CA ASN A 90 -11.31 -2.68 20.66
C ASN A 90 -11.76 -1.21 20.68
N ARG A 91 -12.84 -0.92 21.38
CA ARG A 91 -13.47 0.41 21.46
C ARG A 91 -12.57 1.45 22.13
N GLU A 92 -11.88 1.07 23.20
CA GLU A 92 -10.99 1.98 23.95
C GLU A 92 -9.80 2.38 23.09
N GLU A 93 -9.18 1.42 22.43
CA GLU A 93 -8.08 1.65 21.52
C GLU A 93 -8.49 2.55 20.32
N ARG A 94 -9.65 2.33 19.76
CA ARG A 94 -10.20 3.20 18.71
C ARG A 94 -10.36 4.65 19.20
N LEU A 95 -10.89 4.86 20.41
CA LEU A 95 -11.03 6.20 20.99
C LEU A 95 -9.65 6.83 21.26
N ARG A 96 -8.71 6.05 21.80
CA ARG A 96 -7.34 6.49 22.04
C ARG A 96 -6.70 6.99 20.73
N LEU A 97 -6.77 6.18 19.65
CA LEU A 97 -6.21 6.51 18.35
C LEU A 97 -6.87 7.75 17.74
N ILE A 98 -8.20 7.88 17.82
CA ILE A 98 -8.91 9.06 17.33
C ILE A 98 -8.43 10.32 18.03
N ASN A 99 -8.37 10.31 19.37
CA ASN A 99 -7.97 11.46 20.16
C ASN A 99 -6.51 11.86 19.90
N LEU A 100 -5.65 10.85 19.78
CA LEU A 100 -4.25 11.05 19.45
C LEU A 100 -4.10 11.71 18.07
N ILE A 101 -4.72 11.14 17.05
CA ILE A 101 -4.63 11.69 15.69
C ILE A 101 -5.24 13.10 15.62
N LYS A 102 -6.34 13.36 16.32
CA LYS A 102 -6.90 14.72 16.42
C LYS A 102 -5.89 15.74 16.94
N SER A 103 -5.03 15.35 17.88
CA SER A 103 -4.04 16.26 18.50
C SER A 103 -2.82 16.55 17.62
N ILE A 104 -2.42 15.61 16.73
CA ILE A 104 -1.19 15.74 15.92
C ILE A 104 -1.45 16.04 14.44
N ARG A 105 -2.65 15.81 13.96
CA ARG A 105 -3.00 15.97 12.55
C ARG A 105 -2.96 17.44 12.10
N PRO A 106 -2.32 17.76 10.96
CA PRO A 106 -2.38 19.12 10.42
C PRO A 106 -3.76 19.41 9.80
N LYS A 107 -4.12 20.69 9.74
CA LYS A 107 -5.33 21.15 9.06
C LYS A 107 -5.33 20.75 7.57
N ASN A 108 -6.51 20.51 7.01
CA ASN A 108 -6.72 20.12 5.61
C ASN A 108 -6.14 18.74 5.22
N PHE A 109 -5.81 17.91 6.21
CA PHE A 109 -5.45 16.52 5.99
C PHE A 109 -6.34 15.59 6.78
N GLY A 110 -6.90 14.60 6.10
CA GLY A 110 -7.49 13.44 6.73
C GLY A 110 -6.44 12.39 7.04
N VAL A 111 -6.74 11.51 7.98
CA VAL A 111 -5.87 10.41 8.35
C VAL A 111 -6.68 9.12 8.45
N ILE A 112 -6.18 8.07 7.80
CA ILE A 112 -6.70 6.72 7.98
C ILE A 112 -5.68 5.94 8.81
N VAL A 113 -6.11 5.45 9.97
CA VAL A 113 -5.28 4.64 10.86
C VAL A 113 -5.36 3.18 10.41
N ARG A 114 -4.21 2.59 10.12
CA ARG A 114 -4.08 1.20 9.66
C ARG A 114 -4.13 0.23 10.84
N THR A 115 -4.42 -1.03 10.58
CA THR A 115 -4.48 -2.08 11.62
C THR A 115 -3.17 -2.22 12.39
N VAL A 116 -2.03 -2.11 11.70
CA VAL A 116 -0.69 -2.19 12.31
C VAL A 116 -0.36 -1.04 13.28
N ALA A 117 -1.22 -0.02 13.37
CA ALA A 117 -1.10 1.08 14.33
C ALA A 117 -1.70 0.75 15.71
N GLU A 118 -2.37 -0.39 15.85
CA GLU A 118 -2.91 -0.88 17.12
C GLU A 118 -1.80 -0.98 18.16
N GLU A 119 -2.04 -0.49 19.38
CA GLU A 119 -1.12 -0.44 20.52
C GLU A 119 0.19 0.35 20.29
N LYS A 120 0.34 1.03 19.15
CA LYS A 120 1.52 1.84 18.88
C LYS A 120 1.57 3.11 19.73
N SER A 121 2.79 3.48 20.09
CA SER A 121 3.04 4.69 20.87
C SER A 121 2.76 5.97 20.08
N VAL A 122 2.49 7.05 20.79
CA VAL A 122 2.32 8.40 20.20
C VAL A 122 3.53 8.78 19.36
N SER A 123 4.74 8.47 19.84
CA SER A 123 5.99 8.79 19.16
C SER A 123 6.14 8.10 17.81
N GLU A 124 5.73 6.82 17.71
CA GLU A 124 5.76 6.07 16.46
C GLU A 124 4.79 6.64 15.42
N LEU A 125 3.57 6.96 15.85
CA LEU A 125 2.54 7.51 14.97
C LEU A 125 2.88 8.95 14.52
N ASP A 126 3.42 9.79 15.42
CA ASP A 126 3.86 11.14 15.09
C ASP A 126 5.06 11.13 14.12
N LYS A 127 6.00 10.21 14.29
CA LYS A 127 7.13 10.03 13.36
C LYS A 127 6.65 9.63 11.96
N ASP A 128 5.71 8.70 11.88
CA ASP A 128 5.12 8.28 10.59
C ASP A 128 4.40 9.46 9.91
N LEU A 129 3.58 10.17 10.66
CA LEU A 129 2.87 11.36 10.17
C LEU A 129 3.83 12.46 9.67
N LYS A 130 4.89 12.75 10.41
CA LYS A 130 5.91 13.73 10.02
C LYS A 130 6.62 13.33 8.73
N THR A 131 6.90 12.05 8.55
CA THR A 131 7.48 11.52 7.31
C THR A 131 6.55 11.74 6.12
N LEU A 132 5.26 11.42 6.28
CA LEU A 132 4.25 11.63 5.23
C LEU A 132 4.10 13.11 4.87
N ILE A 133 4.10 14.00 5.86
CA ILE A 133 4.05 15.46 5.65
C ILE A 133 5.30 15.94 4.92
N SER A 134 6.48 15.41 5.24
CA SER A 134 7.72 15.76 4.54
C SER A 134 7.65 15.35 3.07
N THR A 135 7.22 14.12 2.79
CA THR A 135 7.02 13.62 1.42
C THR A 135 6.02 14.48 0.64
N TRP A 136 4.91 14.87 1.27
CA TRP A 136 3.95 15.79 0.68
C TRP A 136 4.58 17.15 0.33
N LYS A 137 5.32 17.75 1.24
CA LYS A 137 6.00 19.04 1.03
C LYS A 137 7.01 18.97 -0.11
N GLU A 138 7.76 17.88 -0.23
CA GLU A 138 8.70 17.67 -1.33
C GLU A 138 7.97 17.51 -2.66
N GLY A 139 6.88 16.75 -2.69
CA GLY A 139 6.01 16.65 -3.86
C GLY A 139 5.48 18.01 -4.32
N VAL A 140 4.97 18.81 -3.40
CA VAL A 140 4.50 20.19 -3.69
C VAL A 140 5.61 21.06 -4.30
N LYS A 141 6.85 20.93 -3.83
CA LYS A 141 7.99 21.63 -4.44
C LYS A 141 8.26 21.16 -5.88
N LYS A 142 8.16 19.85 -6.14
CA LYS A 142 8.36 19.29 -7.50
C LYS A 142 7.29 19.75 -8.47
N ILE A 143 6.00 19.81 -8.07
CA ILE A 143 4.88 20.28 -8.91
C ILE A 143 5.18 21.65 -9.55
N LYS A 144 5.88 22.54 -8.85
CA LYS A 144 6.22 23.89 -9.38
C LYS A 144 7.05 23.84 -10.66
N LYS A 145 7.80 22.77 -10.88
CA LYS A 145 8.72 22.58 -12.01
C LYS A 145 8.30 21.46 -12.95
N ALA A 146 7.34 20.64 -12.54
CA ALA A 146 6.89 19.47 -13.28
C ALA A 146 6.16 19.87 -14.55
N LYS A 147 6.36 19.09 -15.60
CA LYS A 147 5.61 19.15 -16.86
C LYS A 147 4.44 18.17 -16.82
N VAL A 148 3.49 18.34 -17.72
CA VAL A 148 2.38 17.40 -17.88
C VAL A 148 2.95 16.01 -18.21
N GLY A 149 2.46 14.98 -17.52
CA GLY A 149 2.94 13.61 -17.64
C GLY A 149 4.13 13.24 -16.73
N GLU A 150 4.71 14.20 -16.01
CA GLU A 150 5.80 13.90 -15.09
C GLU A 150 5.30 13.36 -13.75
N LYS A 151 6.04 12.36 -13.23
CA LYS A 151 5.83 11.79 -11.90
C LYS A 151 6.36 12.73 -10.81
N VAL A 152 5.47 13.24 -9.99
CA VAL A 152 5.79 14.20 -8.91
C VAL A 152 6.20 13.50 -7.62
N ILE A 153 5.39 12.54 -7.19
CA ILE A 153 5.69 11.65 -6.06
C ILE A 153 5.66 10.23 -6.59
N GLY A 154 6.74 9.49 -6.36
CA GLY A 154 6.82 8.08 -6.66
C GLY A 154 6.41 7.26 -5.46
N GLU A 155 5.79 6.14 -5.69
CA GLU A 155 5.71 5.09 -4.70
C GLU A 155 7.11 4.46 -4.53
N GLU A 156 7.40 3.99 -3.33
CA GLU A 156 8.57 3.16 -3.06
C GLU A 156 8.51 1.91 -3.94
N ASN A 157 9.62 1.22 -4.09
CA ASN A 157 9.68 -0.06 -4.79
C ASN A 157 8.60 -1.02 -4.25
N LYS A 158 8.11 -1.93 -5.12
CA LYS A 158 7.08 -2.92 -4.73
C LYS A 158 7.47 -3.72 -3.49
N ALA A 159 8.74 -4.07 -3.35
CA ALA A 159 9.24 -4.81 -2.19
C ALA A 159 9.17 -4.00 -0.90
N THR A 160 9.59 -2.73 -0.92
CA THR A 160 9.50 -1.85 0.26
C THR A 160 8.06 -1.52 0.61
N SER A 161 7.19 -1.33 -0.41
CA SER A 161 5.75 -1.18 -0.21
C SER A 161 5.12 -2.41 0.43
N LEU A 162 5.50 -3.62 -0.02
CA LEU A 162 5.03 -4.87 0.57
C LEU A 162 5.51 -5.02 2.01
N LEU A 163 6.79 -4.78 2.27
CA LEU A 163 7.35 -4.82 3.63
C LEU A 163 6.68 -3.82 4.56
N ARG A 164 6.36 -2.62 4.09
CA ARG A 164 5.58 -1.64 4.84
C ARG A 164 4.27 -2.24 5.35
N ASP A 165 3.63 -3.08 4.54
CA ASP A 165 2.31 -3.62 4.81
C ASP A 165 2.34 -4.90 5.66
N ILE A 166 3.36 -5.76 5.49
CA ILE A 166 3.40 -7.09 6.11
C ILE A 166 4.49 -7.27 7.18
N LEU A 167 5.54 -6.43 7.21
CA LEU A 167 6.64 -6.60 8.17
C LEU A 167 6.13 -6.47 9.61
N ASN A 168 6.26 -7.56 10.37
CA ASN A 168 5.87 -7.65 11.78
C ASN A 168 6.91 -8.42 12.61
N SER A 169 6.61 -8.73 13.86
CA SER A 169 7.53 -9.43 14.75
C SER A 169 7.87 -10.86 14.35
N SER A 170 7.02 -11.52 13.56
CA SER A 170 7.19 -12.91 13.14
C SER A 170 8.19 -13.11 11.97
N PHE A 171 8.71 -12.02 11.41
CA PHE A 171 9.73 -12.12 10.36
C PHE A 171 11.11 -12.40 10.97
N ASP A 172 11.69 -13.54 10.61
CA ASP A 172 13.03 -13.95 11.03
C ASP A 172 14.10 -13.67 9.98
N ASN A 173 13.73 -13.73 8.69
CA ASN A 173 14.64 -13.49 7.58
C ASN A 173 13.93 -12.80 6.43
N ILE A 174 14.66 -11.92 5.75
CA ILE A 174 14.32 -11.32 4.46
C ILE A 174 15.53 -11.56 3.57
N VAL A 175 15.39 -12.40 2.56
CA VAL A 175 16.50 -12.84 1.71
C VAL A 175 16.29 -12.30 0.31
N ILE A 176 17.31 -11.67 -0.25
CA ILE A 176 17.22 -10.93 -1.52
C ILE A 176 18.47 -11.25 -2.36
N ASP A 177 18.26 -11.62 -3.62
CA ASP A 177 19.30 -11.97 -4.58
C ASP A 177 19.72 -10.80 -5.51
N ASP A 178 18.91 -9.73 -5.56
CA ASP A 178 19.28 -8.49 -6.24
C ASP A 178 20.00 -7.54 -5.27
N LYS A 179 21.18 -7.08 -5.65
CA LYS A 179 22.04 -6.26 -4.79
C LYS A 179 21.47 -4.87 -4.52
N ASP A 180 20.89 -4.23 -5.53
CA ASP A 180 20.35 -2.88 -5.40
C ASP A 180 19.10 -2.91 -4.54
N LEU A 181 18.23 -3.89 -4.74
CA LEU A 181 17.06 -4.13 -3.93
C LEU A 181 17.43 -4.49 -2.48
N PHE A 182 18.50 -5.27 -2.26
CA PHE A 182 18.99 -5.57 -0.92
C PHE A 182 19.37 -4.30 -0.15
N GLU A 183 20.15 -3.40 -0.77
CA GLU A 183 20.53 -2.14 -0.11
C GLU A 183 19.32 -1.25 0.15
N GLU A 184 18.38 -1.17 -0.79
CA GLU A 184 17.13 -0.41 -0.62
C GLU A 184 16.30 -0.95 0.55
N VAL A 185 16.05 -2.25 0.59
CA VAL A 185 15.27 -2.91 1.64
C VAL A 185 15.97 -2.82 3.00
N LYS A 186 17.29 -3.00 3.04
CA LYS A 186 18.08 -2.86 4.26
C LYS A 186 17.98 -1.45 4.84
N ASN A 187 18.12 -0.43 3.99
CA ASN A 187 17.98 0.97 4.40
C ASN A 187 16.55 1.28 4.87
N TYR A 188 15.55 0.71 4.20
CA TYR A 188 14.15 0.83 4.61
C TYR A 188 13.93 0.23 6.00
N VAL A 189 14.33 -1.03 6.21
CA VAL A 189 14.17 -1.71 7.51
C VAL A 189 14.93 -0.99 8.62
N LYS A 190 16.16 -0.55 8.36
CA LYS A 190 16.96 0.25 9.30
C LYS A 190 16.26 1.55 9.74
N LYS A 191 15.57 2.21 8.84
CA LYS A 191 14.85 3.47 9.12
C LYS A 191 13.63 3.24 10.03
N PHE A 192 12.88 2.17 9.81
CA PHE A 192 11.60 1.94 10.48
C PHE A 192 11.68 0.94 11.64
N GLU A 193 12.53 -0.09 11.53
CA GLU A 193 12.75 -1.14 12.53
C GLU A 193 14.25 -1.44 12.70
N PRO A 194 15.04 -0.52 13.29
CA PRO A 194 16.50 -0.67 13.38
C PRO A 194 16.94 -2.00 14.02
N LYS A 195 16.17 -2.52 14.97
CA LYS A 195 16.45 -3.81 15.65
C LYS A 195 16.38 -5.00 14.68
N LYS A 196 15.68 -4.86 13.56
CA LYS A 196 15.49 -5.90 12.54
C LYS A 196 16.41 -5.74 11.32
N GLU A 197 17.30 -4.77 11.27
CA GLU A 197 18.25 -4.62 10.15
C GLU A 197 18.99 -5.93 9.84
N LYS A 198 19.36 -6.70 10.86
CA LYS A 198 20.13 -7.94 10.73
C LYS A 198 19.38 -9.10 10.07
N ILE A 199 18.05 -9.06 10.01
CA ILE A 199 17.27 -10.11 9.35
C ILE A 199 17.32 -9.98 7.82
N VAL A 200 17.72 -8.82 7.27
CA VAL A 200 17.89 -8.62 5.83
C VAL A 200 19.22 -9.20 5.40
N LYS A 201 19.17 -10.18 4.50
CA LYS A 201 20.33 -10.94 4.05
C LYS A 201 20.45 -10.88 2.53
N TYR A 202 21.67 -10.67 2.06
CA TYR A 202 21.97 -10.80 0.65
C TYR A 202 22.22 -12.27 0.29
N TYR A 203 21.63 -12.73 -0.81
CA TYR A 203 21.78 -14.06 -1.34
C TYR A 203 22.73 -14.03 -2.55
N SER A 204 23.84 -14.72 -2.47
CA SER A 204 24.88 -14.72 -3.52
C SER A 204 25.20 -16.10 -4.08
N SER A 205 24.42 -17.15 -3.72
CA SER A 205 24.62 -18.48 -4.26
C SER A 205 24.21 -18.54 -5.75
N PRO A 206 24.89 -19.37 -6.57
CA PRO A 206 24.50 -19.59 -7.97
C PRO A 206 23.20 -20.41 -8.12
N ALA A 207 22.77 -21.15 -7.10
CA ALA A 207 21.52 -21.88 -7.13
C ALA A 207 20.33 -20.92 -7.01
N PRO A 208 19.21 -21.14 -7.73
CA PRO A 208 18.02 -20.30 -7.64
C PRO A 208 17.46 -20.22 -6.21
N ILE A 209 17.19 -19.01 -5.75
CA ILE A 209 16.77 -18.75 -4.36
C ILE A 209 15.51 -19.54 -3.98
N PHE A 210 14.52 -19.64 -4.85
CA PHE A 210 13.27 -20.35 -4.59
C PHE A 210 13.45 -21.87 -4.47
N GLU A 211 14.40 -22.45 -5.22
CA GLU A 211 14.75 -23.85 -5.09
C GLU A 211 15.40 -24.16 -3.74
N VAL A 212 16.38 -23.32 -3.33
CA VAL A 212 17.11 -23.50 -2.06
C VAL A 212 16.19 -23.43 -0.85
N TYR A 213 15.19 -22.54 -0.90
CA TYR A 213 14.20 -22.41 0.17
C TYR A 213 12.97 -23.29 -0.01
N GLY A 214 12.95 -24.17 -1.02
CA GLY A 214 11.84 -25.11 -1.28
C GLY A 214 10.54 -24.44 -1.71
N ILE A 215 10.59 -23.17 -2.10
CA ILE A 215 9.42 -22.39 -2.51
C ILE A 215 8.94 -22.83 -3.88
N GLU A 216 9.85 -23.15 -4.80
CA GLU A 216 9.51 -23.62 -6.15
C GLU A 216 8.62 -24.86 -6.11
N LYS A 217 8.97 -25.84 -5.27
CA LYS A 217 8.17 -27.05 -5.07
C LYS A 217 6.77 -26.71 -4.50
N GLN A 218 6.71 -25.81 -3.49
CA GLN A 218 5.43 -25.40 -2.92
C GLN A 218 4.54 -24.70 -3.95
N LEU A 219 5.13 -23.88 -4.82
CA LEU A 219 4.37 -23.23 -5.91
C LEU A 219 3.86 -24.25 -6.92
N GLN A 220 4.67 -25.24 -7.31
CA GLN A 220 4.25 -26.30 -8.21
C GLN A 220 3.10 -27.13 -7.60
N ASP A 221 3.20 -27.46 -6.32
CA ASP A 221 2.15 -28.19 -5.59
C ASP A 221 0.85 -27.37 -5.48
N LEU A 222 0.95 -26.05 -5.26
CA LEU A 222 -0.20 -25.14 -5.14
C LEU A 222 -0.93 -24.89 -6.46
N PHE A 223 -0.20 -24.81 -7.57
CA PHE A 223 -0.76 -24.52 -8.90
C PHE A 223 -0.94 -25.78 -9.75
N GLY A 224 -0.57 -26.96 -9.21
CA GLY A 224 -0.82 -28.24 -9.84
C GLY A 224 -2.30 -28.63 -9.81
N GLU A 225 -2.73 -29.45 -10.75
CA GLU A 225 -4.10 -30.00 -10.75
C GLU A 225 -4.36 -30.90 -9.55
N THR A 226 -3.31 -31.52 -8.99
CA THR A 226 -3.40 -32.45 -7.86
C THR A 226 -2.86 -31.83 -6.59
N VAL A 227 -3.70 -31.68 -5.59
CA VAL A 227 -3.36 -31.13 -4.28
C VAL A 227 -3.30 -32.24 -3.24
N PRO A 228 -2.12 -32.55 -2.65
CA PRO A 228 -2.01 -33.60 -1.64
C PRO A 228 -2.66 -33.16 -0.32
N ILE A 229 -3.32 -34.14 0.36
CA ILE A 229 -3.89 -33.96 1.69
C ILE A 229 -3.00 -34.68 2.72
N SER A 230 -2.96 -34.16 3.95
CA SER A 230 -2.07 -34.59 5.04
C SER A 230 -2.13 -36.11 5.36
N ASN A 231 -3.24 -36.78 5.06
CA ASN A 231 -3.46 -38.20 5.36
C ASN A 231 -3.19 -39.15 4.17
N GLY A 232 -2.46 -38.66 3.15
CA GLY A 232 -2.14 -39.46 1.96
C GLY A 232 -3.24 -39.51 0.89
N GLY A 233 -4.33 -38.78 1.10
CA GLY A 233 -5.32 -38.48 0.09
C GLY A 233 -4.88 -37.35 -0.83
N TYR A 234 -5.63 -37.07 -1.87
CA TYR A 234 -5.40 -35.94 -2.75
C TYR A 234 -6.71 -35.46 -3.40
N VAL A 235 -6.72 -34.20 -3.78
CA VAL A 235 -7.82 -33.56 -4.51
C VAL A 235 -7.33 -33.20 -5.89
N ILE A 236 -8.13 -33.52 -6.91
CA ILE A 236 -7.90 -33.09 -8.28
C ILE A 236 -8.84 -31.91 -8.57
N ILE A 237 -8.27 -30.78 -9.02
CA ILE A 237 -9.03 -29.57 -9.36
C ILE A 237 -8.77 -29.25 -10.83
N GLN A 238 -9.80 -29.37 -11.64
CA GLN A 238 -9.74 -29.11 -13.09
C GLN A 238 -10.65 -27.95 -13.46
N HIS A 239 -10.11 -27.02 -14.23
CA HIS A 239 -10.87 -25.93 -14.82
C HIS A 239 -11.41 -26.38 -16.17
N THR A 240 -12.73 -26.44 -16.29
CA THR A 240 -13.41 -26.67 -17.57
C THR A 240 -13.98 -25.35 -18.10
N GLU A 241 -14.47 -25.35 -19.34
CA GLU A 241 -15.05 -24.17 -19.97
C GLU A 241 -16.21 -23.57 -19.16
N ALA A 242 -17.02 -24.42 -18.51
CA ALA A 242 -18.26 -24.00 -17.85
C ALA A 242 -18.22 -24.10 -16.31
N LEU A 243 -17.32 -24.90 -15.73
CA LEU A 243 -17.27 -25.15 -14.28
C LEU A 243 -15.89 -25.59 -13.80
N HIS A 244 -15.71 -25.66 -12.49
CA HIS A 244 -14.56 -26.32 -11.89
C HIS A 244 -14.98 -27.74 -11.42
N ALA A 245 -14.33 -28.77 -11.92
CA ALA A 245 -14.51 -30.15 -11.45
C ALA A 245 -13.53 -30.39 -10.28
N ILE A 246 -14.04 -30.89 -9.17
CA ILE A 246 -13.24 -31.23 -7.98
C ILE A 246 -13.52 -32.71 -7.67
N ASP A 247 -12.47 -33.54 -7.71
CA ASP A 247 -12.50 -34.93 -7.34
C ASP A 247 -11.65 -35.16 -6.09
N VAL A 248 -12.19 -35.89 -5.11
CA VAL A 248 -11.52 -36.16 -3.82
C VAL A 248 -11.17 -37.63 -3.73
N ASN A 249 -9.88 -37.91 -3.58
CA ASN A 249 -9.34 -39.26 -3.51
C ASN A 249 -8.75 -39.53 -2.13
N SER A 250 -9.21 -40.62 -1.48
CA SER A 250 -8.72 -41.01 -0.16
C SER A 250 -7.32 -41.65 -0.18
N GLY A 251 -6.79 -41.96 -1.36
CA GLY A 251 -5.44 -42.51 -1.51
C GLY A 251 -5.25 -43.84 -0.74
N LYS A 252 -4.14 -43.93 0.01
CA LYS A 252 -3.78 -45.14 0.79
C LYS A 252 -4.62 -45.34 2.05
N THR A 253 -5.43 -44.37 2.45
CA THR A 253 -6.24 -44.43 3.69
C THR A 253 -7.52 -45.26 3.52
N SER A 254 -7.83 -45.74 2.30
CA SER A 254 -8.99 -46.61 2.05
C SER A 254 -8.95 -47.96 2.78
N LYS A 255 -7.82 -48.33 3.44
CA LYS A 255 -7.65 -49.53 4.25
C LYS A 255 -7.71 -49.29 5.75
N ALA A 256 -7.94 -48.10 6.24
CA ALA A 256 -8.10 -47.82 7.66
C ALA A 256 -9.49 -48.28 8.14
N ALA A 257 -9.53 -48.93 9.31
CA ALA A 257 -10.76 -49.52 9.87
C ALA A 257 -11.83 -48.48 10.28
N ASN A 258 -11.55 -47.22 10.22
CA ASN A 258 -12.49 -46.11 10.48
C ASN A 258 -12.53 -45.21 9.24
N GLN A 259 -13.53 -45.46 8.38
CA GLN A 259 -13.95 -44.50 7.37
C GLN A 259 -14.98 -43.56 8.00
N GLU A 260 -14.57 -42.34 8.34
CA GLU A 260 -15.45 -41.19 8.52
C GLU A 260 -15.22 -40.20 7.41
#